data_860b4352ab7aa50c809079ab8ea8f6aa
#
_entry.id   860b4352ab7aa50c809079ab8ea8f6aa
#
_cell.length_a   1.000
_cell.length_b   1.000
_cell.length_c   1.000
_cell.angle_alpha   90.00
_cell.angle_beta   90.00
_cell.angle_gamma   90.00
#
_symmetry.space_group_name_H-M   'P 1'
#
loop_
_entity.id
_entity.type
_entity.pdbx_description
1 polymer ?
#
loop_
_entity_poly.entity_id
_entity_poly.type
_entity_poly.pdbx_seq_one_letter_code
_entity_poly.pdbx_strand_id
1 'polypeptide(L)'
;MLQPPRRGILVGVDGSAAALGAVRWAAHDAALRNVPLTLVHVVSAPVPGWSQVPAPAGFKQGQEKRAHEFIKSAVKVAEESTGERGPVQIDSKVFCSATVPTLVGLSKEAEMVVVGYRGHGGVLVRNFLGSVSSGLVYHAHCPVAVIHDEEPLVANVARAPVLLCIDGSPASEAATAIAFDEASRRGVGLVALHAWTDPRASDFKELFPNFISDARLSDEEETLAERLAGWHERYPDVGIIRKIETGDAASPLIEASKRSQLIVVGSHGRGGFAGMLLGSVGAAVVNRARIPVIVARQS
;
A
#
# COMPACT_ATOMS: atom_id res chain seq x y z
N MET A 1 2.03 8.69 -27.19
CA MET A 1 2.69 9.68 -26.32
C MET A 1 3.47 8.89 -25.29
N LEU A 2 4.80 9.01 -25.26
CA LEU A 2 5.62 8.41 -24.20
C LEU A 2 5.29 9.14 -22.88
N GLN A 3 4.85 8.40 -21.88
CA GLN A 3 4.68 8.97 -20.54
C GLN A 3 6.06 9.46 -20.06
N PRO A 4 6.14 10.64 -19.42
CA PRO A 4 7.41 11.11 -18.85
C PRO A 4 7.93 10.07 -17.83
N PRO A 5 9.25 9.90 -17.70
CA PRO A 5 9.81 8.95 -16.75
C PRO A 5 9.28 9.28 -15.34
N ARG A 6 8.72 8.30 -14.65
CA ARG A 6 8.22 8.46 -13.29
C ARG A 6 9.38 8.74 -12.34
N ARG A 7 9.15 9.64 -11.37
CA ARG A 7 10.19 10.17 -10.47
C ARG A 7 10.36 9.34 -9.19
N GLY A 8 10.45 8.03 -9.30
CA GLY A 8 10.72 7.17 -8.14
C GLY A 8 9.63 7.18 -7.07
N ILE A 9 10.01 7.01 -5.80
CA ILE A 9 9.08 6.89 -4.67
C ILE A 9 8.86 8.24 -4.00
N LEU A 10 7.58 8.58 -3.74
CA LEU A 10 7.17 9.78 -3.03
C LEU A 10 6.68 9.43 -1.63
N VAL A 11 7.13 10.12 -0.59
CA VAL A 11 6.70 9.89 0.80
C VAL A 11 6.08 11.15 1.39
N GLY A 12 4.88 11.01 1.94
CA GLY A 12 4.24 12.05 2.75
C GLY A 12 4.79 12.06 4.18
N VAL A 13 5.32 13.21 4.61
CA VAL A 13 5.96 13.39 5.92
C VAL A 13 5.18 14.43 6.73
N ASP A 14 4.77 14.08 7.95
CA ASP A 14 4.09 15.00 8.87
C ASP A 14 4.78 15.08 10.25
N GLY A 15 5.92 14.40 10.41
CA GLY A 15 6.69 14.32 11.64
C GLY A 15 6.17 13.29 12.65
N SER A 16 5.11 12.53 12.34
CA SER A 16 4.63 11.43 13.19
C SER A 16 5.57 10.22 13.13
N ALA A 17 5.50 9.35 14.14
CA ALA A 17 6.23 8.07 14.15
C ALA A 17 5.86 7.19 12.95
N ALA A 18 4.57 7.14 12.60
CA ALA A 18 4.08 6.41 11.45
C ALA A 18 4.64 6.96 10.11
N ALA A 19 4.76 8.28 9.97
CA ALA A 19 5.40 8.87 8.80
C ALA A 19 6.90 8.55 8.73
N LEU A 20 7.61 8.52 9.86
CA LEU A 20 9.02 8.09 9.91
C LEU A 20 9.18 6.59 9.60
N GLY A 21 8.23 5.76 10.04
CA GLY A 21 8.13 4.35 9.62
C GLY A 21 7.95 4.21 8.11
N ALA A 22 7.08 5.04 7.52
CA ALA A 22 6.87 5.11 6.07
C ALA A 22 8.14 5.54 5.32
N VAL A 23 8.88 6.52 5.85
CA VAL A 23 10.18 6.94 5.29
C VAL A 23 11.19 5.79 5.30
N ARG A 24 11.30 5.08 6.43
CA ARG A 24 12.21 3.93 6.56
C ARG A 24 11.90 2.84 5.53
N TRP A 25 10.64 2.48 5.41
CA TRP A 25 10.19 1.48 4.45
C TRP A 25 10.44 1.95 3.01
N ALA A 26 10.10 3.19 2.69
CA ALA A 26 10.25 3.75 1.34
C ALA A 26 11.73 3.90 0.92
N ALA A 27 12.62 4.26 1.84
CA ALA A 27 14.05 4.35 1.57
C ALA A 27 14.64 2.96 1.25
N HIS A 28 14.24 1.93 2.00
CA HIS A 28 14.61 0.56 1.72
C HIS A 28 14.07 0.10 0.35
N ASP A 29 12.82 0.38 0.04
CA ASP A 29 12.19 0.01 -1.23
C ASP A 29 12.79 0.77 -2.42
N ALA A 30 13.11 2.06 -2.26
CA ALA A 30 13.81 2.86 -3.26
C ALA A 30 15.20 2.30 -3.57
N ALA A 31 15.94 1.83 -2.55
CA ALA A 31 17.21 1.16 -2.73
C ALA A 31 17.08 -0.18 -3.49
N LEU A 32 16.04 -0.97 -3.18
CA LEU A 32 15.72 -2.21 -3.90
C LEU A 32 15.41 -1.97 -5.38
N ARG A 33 14.74 -0.86 -5.70
CA ARG A 33 14.33 -0.47 -7.05
C ARG A 33 15.39 0.33 -7.80
N ASN A 34 16.42 0.82 -7.10
CA ASN A 34 17.41 1.77 -7.62
C ASN A 34 16.75 3.02 -8.22
N VAL A 35 15.84 3.64 -7.48
CA VAL A 35 15.08 4.84 -7.87
C VAL A 35 15.23 5.94 -6.82
N PRO A 36 15.04 7.23 -7.19
CA PRO A 36 15.08 8.33 -6.22
C PRO A 36 13.93 8.30 -5.25
N LEU A 37 14.15 8.88 -4.05
CA LEU A 37 13.18 9.07 -2.99
C LEU A 37 12.87 10.57 -2.84
N THR A 38 11.61 10.95 -2.91
CA THR A 38 11.17 12.33 -2.68
C THR A 38 10.35 12.43 -1.41
N LEU A 39 10.86 13.16 -0.41
CA LEU A 39 10.18 13.44 0.86
C LEU A 39 9.35 14.71 0.72
N VAL A 40 8.06 14.64 1.01
CA VAL A 40 7.13 15.77 0.84
C VAL A 40 6.44 16.09 2.16
N HIS A 41 6.63 17.31 2.65
CA HIS A 41 5.83 17.89 3.73
C HIS A 41 4.89 18.96 3.18
N VAL A 42 3.63 18.90 3.59
CA VAL A 42 2.64 19.91 3.19
C VAL A 42 2.15 20.64 4.43
N VAL A 43 2.51 21.91 4.51
CA VAL A 43 1.97 22.85 5.52
C VAL A 43 0.57 23.22 5.08
N SER A 44 -0.44 22.87 5.86
CA SER A 44 -1.83 23.24 5.54
C SER A 44 -2.01 24.74 5.59
N ALA A 45 -2.37 25.32 4.45
CA ALA A 45 -2.72 26.75 4.40
C ALA A 45 -4.01 26.98 5.22
N PRO A 46 -4.11 28.10 5.96
CA PRO A 46 -5.36 28.48 6.59
C PRO A 46 -6.47 28.59 5.54
N VAL A 47 -7.61 27.94 5.80
CA VAL A 47 -8.76 28.04 4.90
C VAL A 47 -9.28 29.48 4.93
N PRO A 48 -9.32 30.21 3.78
CA PRO A 48 -9.90 31.56 3.74
C PRO A 48 -11.37 31.50 4.20
N GLY A 49 -11.72 32.31 5.20
CA GLY A 49 -13.10 32.44 5.68
C GLY A 49 -13.41 31.77 7.04
N TRP A 50 -12.52 30.98 7.62
CA TRP A 50 -12.79 30.30 8.91
C TRP A 50 -12.17 30.98 10.13
N SER A 51 -11.27 31.92 9.94
CA SER A 51 -10.69 32.69 11.06
C SER A 51 -10.72 34.17 10.75
N GLN A 52 -11.60 34.89 11.41
CA GLN A 52 -11.58 36.37 11.47
C GLN A 52 -10.47 36.90 12.41
N VAL A 53 -9.72 35.96 13.05
CA VAL A 53 -8.63 36.31 13.93
C VAL A 53 -7.33 36.25 13.13
N PRO A 54 -6.56 37.32 13.02
CA PRO A 54 -5.25 37.31 12.38
C PRO A 54 -4.34 36.28 13.06
N ALA A 55 -3.59 35.53 12.28
CA ALA A 55 -2.62 34.62 12.84
C ALA A 55 -1.61 35.36 13.73
N PRO A 56 -1.24 34.84 14.90
CA PRO A 56 -0.27 35.48 15.79
C PRO A 56 1.04 35.78 15.06
N ALA A 57 1.69 36.91 15.46
CA ALA A 57 3.01 37.22 14.93
C ALA A 57 3.98 36.07 15.11
N GLY A 58 4.71 35.69 14.04
CA GLY A 58 5.62 34.54 14.06
C GLY A 58 4.98 33.18 13.78
N PHE A 59 3.66 33.07 13.62
CA PHE A 59 2.99 31.80 13.33
C PHE A 59 3.53 31.12 12.06
N LYS A 60 3.67 31.88 10.97
CA LYS A 60 4.20 31.38 9.70
C LYS A 60 5.66 30.89 9.86
N GLN A 61 6.50 31.67 10.54
CA GLN A 61 7.89 31.29 10.82
C GLN A 61 7.97 30.03 11.67
N GLY A 62 7.08 29.89 12.66
CA GLY A 62 6.97 28.66 13.46
C GLY A 62 6.59 27.43 12.65
N GLN A 63 5.67 27.57 11.69
CA GLN A 63 5.30 26.48 10.79
C GLN A 63 6.44 26.10 9.85
N GLU A 64 7.12 27.07 9.25
CA GLU A 64 8.28 26.85 8.39
C GLU A 64 9.42 26.15 9.14
N LYS A 65 9.71 26.57 10.36
CA LYS A 65 10.71 25.91 11.21
C LYS A 65 10.36 24.45 11.48
N ARG A 66 9.12 24.17 11.87
CA ARG A 66 8.65 22.76 12.09
C ARG A 66 8.74 21.92 10.83
N ALA A 67 8.34 22.49 9.68
CA ALA A 67 8.44 21.80 8.40
C ALA A 67 9.88 21.38 8.08
N HIS A 68 10.85 22.27 8.32
CA HIS A 68 12.26 21.97 8.14
C HIS A 68 12.76 20.92 9.14
N GLU A 69 12.32 20.95 10.39
CA GLU A 69 12.66 19.95 11.41
C GLU A 69 12.12 18.56 11.02
N PHE A 70 10.88 18.46 10.53
CA PHE A 70 10.29 17.21 10.06
C PHE A 70 11.04 16.64 8.84
N ILE A 71 11.33 17.45 7.85
CA ILE A 71 12.10 17.04 6.69
C ILE A 71 13.52 16.61 7.08
N LYS A 72 14.21 17.38 7.93
CA LYS A 72 15.56 17.03 8.41
C LYS A 72 15.58 15.67 9.12
N SER A 73 14.60 15.42 9.99
CA SER A 73 14.46 14.13 10.66
C SER A 73 14.18 13.00 9.67
N ALA A 74 13.31 13.24 8.68
CA ALA A 74 12.98 12.27 7.66
C ALA A 74 14.16 11.93 6.75
N VAL A 75 14.97 12.92 6.33
CA VAL A 75 16.20 12.71 5.55
C VAL A 75 17.16 11.81 6.32
N LYS A 76 17.41 12.12 7.61
CA LYS A 76 18.28 11.31 8.46
C LYS A 76 17.80 9.86 8.52
N VAL A 77 16.50 9.63 8.76
CA VAL A 77 15.93 8.27 8.79
C VAL A 77 16.06 7.57 7.44
N ALA A 78 15.87 8.29 6.33
CA ALA A 78 16.04 7.73 5.00
C ALA A 78 17.49 7.30 4.74
N GLU A 79 18.47 8.14 5.03
CA GLU A 79 19.89 7.85 4.88
C GLU A 79 20.33 6.63 5.69
N GLU A 80 19.85 6.51 6.94
CA GLU A 80 20.13 5.38 7.83
C GLU A 80 19.46 4.07 7.37
N SER A 81 18.47 4.14 6.48
CA SER A 81 17.61 3.00 6.11
C SER A 81 17.92 2.40 4.73
N THR A 82 18.83 2.97 3.96
CA THR A 82 19.20 2.46 2.62
C THR A 82 20.06 1.18 2.68
N GLY A 83 20.66 0.88 3.84
CA GLY A 83 21.42 -0.33 4.09
C GLY A 83 22.69 -0.45 3.23
N GLU A 84 23.15 -1.70 3.01
CA GLU A 84 24.38 -2.02 2.25
C GLU A 84 24.24 -1.84 0.72
N ARG A 85 23.04 -1.53 0.22
CA ARG A 85 22.73 -1.47 -1.23
C ARG A 85 23.17 -0.17 -1.90
N GLY A 86 23.71 0.78 -1.16
CA GLY A 86 24.25 2.04 -1.66
C GLY A 86 23.31 3.23 -1.46
N PRO A 87 23.82 4.46 -1.69
CA PRO A 87 23.06 5.68 -1.46
C PRO A 87 21.91 5.83 -2.46
N VAL A 88 20.74 6.12 -1.94
CA VAL A 88 19.57 6.54 -2.72
C VAL A 88 19.64 8.05 -2.90
N GLN A 89 19.30 8.57 -4.08
CA GLN A 89 19.12 10.01 -4.25
C GLN A 89 17.88 10.43 -3.47
N ILE A 90 18.06 11.31 -2.47
CA ILE A 90 16.98 11.80 -1.61
C ILE A 90 16.73 13.27 -1.93
N ASP A 91 15.55 13.56 -2.43
CA ASP A 91 15.04 14.92 -2.64
C ASP A 91 14.00 15.26 -1.56
N SER A 92 13.87 16.55 -1.23
CA SER A 92 12.84 17.01 -0.29
C SER A 92 12.12 18.24 -0.77
N LYS A 93 10.81 18.31 -0.51
CA LYS A 93 9.96 19.45 -0.90
C LYS A 93 8.99 19.81 0.22
N VAL A 94 8.82 21.11 0.43
CA VAL A 94 7.81 21.66 1.33
C VAL A 94 6.82 22.48 0.51
N PHE A 95 5.53 22.17 0.67
CA PHE A 95 4.44 22.91 0.03
C PHE A 95 3.59 23.61 1.07
N CYS A 96 3.02 24.77 0.73
CA CYS A 96 2.00 25.46 1.53
C CYS A 96 0.67 25.38 0.77
N SER A 97 -0.13 24.34 1.05
CA SER A 97 -1.31 24.01 0.25
C SER A 97 -2.22 23.03 1.00
N ALA A 98 -3.29 22.54 0.35
CA ALA A 98 -4.10 21.43 0.83
C ALA A 98 -3.37 20.11 0.64
N THR A 99 -3.20 19.33 1.72
CA THR A 99 -2.31 18.15 1.74
C THR A 99 -2.72 17.07 0.73
N VAL A 100 -3.98 16.60 0.77
CA VAL A 100 -4.44 15.51 -0.11
C VAL A 100 -4.37 15.90 -1.60
N PRO A 101 -4.92 17.05 -2.06
CA PRO A 101 -4.82 17.46 -3.45
C PRO A 101 -3.37 17.60 -3.95
N THR A 102 -2.46 18.09 -3.10
CA THR A 102 -1.04 18.24 -3.44
C THR A 102 -0.40 16.87 -3.69
N LEU A 103 -0.55 15.93 -2.75
CA LEU A 103 0.05 14.60 -2.87
C LEU A 103 -0.59 13.79 -4.01
N VAL A 104 -1.91 13.92 -4.22
CA VAL A 104 -2.60 13.31 -5.39
C VAL A 104 -2.07 13.90 -6.70
N GLY A 105 -1.84 15.21 -6.77
CA GLY A 105 -1.24 15.84 -7.95
C GLY A 105 0.16 15.30 -8.24
N LEU A 106 1.00 15.17 -7.21
CA LEU A 106 2.37 14.65 -7.32
C LEU A 106 2.41 13.14 -7.67
N SER A 107 1.39 12.38 -7.27
CA SER A 107 1.32 10.93 -7.57
C SER A 107 1.26 10.61 -9.06
N LYS A 108 0.91 11.59 -9.92
CA LYS A 108 0.89 11.42 -11.39
C LYS A 108 2.29 11.15 -11.95
N GLU A 109 3.32 11.65 -11.29
CA GLU A 109 4.71 11.53 -11.73
C GLU A 109 5.50 10.52 -10.89
N ALA A 110 4.92 9.96 -9.82
CA ALA A 110 5.56 9.00 -8.94
C ALA A 110 5.34 7.55 -9.42
N GLU A 111 6.30 6.67 -9.15
CA GLU A 111 6.13 5.23 -9.31
C GLU A 111 5.24 4.65 -8.21
N MET A 112 5.39 5.18 -6.99
CA MET A 112 4.62 4.80 -5.82
C MET A 112 4.56 5.98 -4.84
N VAL A 113 3.43 6.12 -4.14
CA VAL A 113 3.32 7.01 -2.99
C VAL A 113 3.29 6.17 -1.72
N VAL A 114 4.08 6.56 -0.73
CA VAL A 114 4.17 5.88 0.57
C VAL A 114 3.69 6.83 1.67
N VAL A 115 2.84 6.33 2.55
CA VAL A 115 2.31 7.07 3.70
C VAL A 115 2.20 6.18 4.92
N GLY A 116 2.30 6.79 6.10
CA GLY A 116 1.95 6.09 7.34
C GLY A 116 0.45 5.82 7.41
N TYR A 117 0.06 4.77 8.10
CA TYR A 117 -1.34 4.45 8.33
C TYR A 117 -2.10 5.61 9.00
N ARG A 118 -1.44 6.36 9.89
CA ARG A 118 -1.97 7.54 10.60
C ARG A 118 -0.92 8.65 10.66
N GLY A 119 -1.40 9.90 10.78
CA GLY A 119 -0.59 11.07 11.04
C GLY A 119 -0.82 11.64 12.45
N HIS A 120 -0.28 12.82 12.70
CA HIS A 120 -0.33 13.55 13.99
C HIS A 120 -1.74 13.86 14.53
N GLY A 121 -2.79 13.84 13.70
CA GLY A 121 -4.16 14.20 14.08
C GLY A 121 -5.05 13.05 14.52
N GLY A 122 -4.55 11.81 14.55
CA GLY A 122 -5.35 10.62 14.79
C GLY A 122 -5.62 10.31 16.25
N VAL A 123 -6.47 11.08 16.93
CA VAL A 123 -6.91 10.78 18.30
C VAL A 123 -8.13 9.85 18.27
N LEU A 124 -8.04 8.72 18.98
CA LEU A 124 -9.10 7.92 19.60
C LEU A 124 -9.81 6.80 18.83
N VAL A 125 -9.73 6.62 17.52
CA VAL A 125 -10.38 5.45 16.91
C VAL A 125 -9.33 4.52 16.28
N ARG A 126 -9.01 3.45 16.99
CA ARG A 126 -7.90 2.51 16.68
C ARG A 126 -7.99 1.79 15.32
N ASN A 127 -9.11 1.87 14.59
CA ASN A 127 -9.38 1.05 13.41
C ASN A 127 -9.67 1.85 12.13
N PHE A 128 -9.30 3.13 12.05
CA PHE A 128 -9.55 3.93 10.84
C PHE A 128 -8.26 4.52 10.27
N LEU A 129 -8.15 4.43 8.96
CA LEU A 129 -7.10 5.04 8.14
C LEU A 129 -7.11 6.56 8.31
N GLY A 130 -5.92 7.18 8.38
CA GLY A 130 -5.80 8.63 8.45
C GLY A 130 -6.39 9.32 7.21
N SER A 131 -6.80 10.58 7.34
CA SER A 131 -7.45 11.33 6.24
C SER A 131 -6.57 11.46 5.00
N VAL A 132 -5.26 11.68 5.17
CA VAL A 132 -4.30 11.76 4.05
C VAL A 132 -4.14 10.40 3.38
N SER A 133 -3.93 9.36 4.17
CA SER A 133 -3.77 7.98 3.67
C SER A 133 -5.04 7.51 2.96
N SER A 134 -6.23 7.77 3.52
CA SER A 134 -7.51 7.51 2.85
C SER A 134 -7.61 8.27 1.52
N GLY A 135 -7.33 9.58 1.53
CA GLY A 135 -7.38 10.40 0.32
C GLY A 135 -6.47 9.88 -0.79
N LEU A 136 -5.26 9.41 -0.45
CA LEU A 136 -4.34 8.85 -1.42
C LEU A 136 -4.77 7.47 -1.92
N VAL A 137 -5.17 6.56 -1.01
CA VAL A 137 -5.69 5.23 -1.40
C VAL A 137 -6.89 5.37 -2.34
N TYR A 138 -7.72 6.41 -2.18
CA TYR A 138 -8.87 6.65 -3.06
C TYR A 138 -8.52 7.37 -4.36
N HIS A 139 -7.57 8.31 -4.37
CA HIS A 139 -7.42 9.29 -5.46
C HIS A 139 -6.04 9.33 -6.12
N ALA A 140 -5.02 8.64 -5.61
CA ALA A 140 -3.70 8.64 -6.22
C ALA A 140 -3.71 8.03 -7.63
N HIS A 141 -2.78 8.48 -8.47
CA HIS A 141 -2.61 8.02 -9.86
C HIS A 141 -1.52 6.96 -10.02
N CYS A 142 -0.93 6.50 -8.93
CA CYS A 142 0.05 5.42 -8.86
C CYS A 142 -0.27 4.49 -7.70
N PRO A 143 0.39 3.34 -7.54
CA PRO A 143 0.27 2.49 -6.36
C PRO A 143 0.52 3.25 -5.07
N VAL A 144 -0.23 2.90 -4.01
CA VAL A 144 -0.09 3.52 -2.69
C VAL A 144 0.31 2.47 -1.66
N ALA A 145 1.46 2.67 -1.03
CA ALA A 145 1.88 1.86 0.11
C ALA A 145 1.46 2.55 1.42
N VAL A 146 0.71 1.83 2.23
CA VAL A 146 0.29 2.24 3.57
C VAL A 146 1.10 1.46 4.60
N ILE A 147 1.86 2.17 5.42
CA ILE A 147 2.78 1.57 6.39
C ILE A 147 2.17 1.66 7.78
N HIS A 148 2.03 0.50 8.41
CA HIS A 148 1.54 0.38 9.79
C HIS A 148 2.70 0.54 10.76
N ASP A 149 2.41 1.11 11.93
CA ASP A 149 3.40 1.44 12.98
C ASP A 149 3.55 0.29 13.99
N GLU A 150 3.00 -0.87 13.70
CA GLU A 150 3.04 -2.02 14.59
C GLU A 150 4.27 -2.89 14.30
N GLU A 151 4.83 -3.48 15.35
CA GLU A 151 5.92 -4.46 15.17
C GLU A 151 5.42 -5.69 14.42
N PRO A 152 6.19 -6.16 13.44
CA PRO A 152 5.82 -7.36 12.69
C PRO A 152 5.70 -8.58 13.59
N LEU A 153 4.66 -9.38 13.38
CA LEU A 153 4.42 -10.61 14.15
C LEU A 153 5.38 -11.76 13.76
N VAL A 154 6.16 -11.58 12.69
CA VAL A 154 7.06 -12.61 12.14
C VAL A 154 8.47 -12.41 12.68
N ALA A 155 9.05 -13.44 13.27
CA ALA A 155 10.39 -13.39 13.84
C ALA A 155 11.51 -13.08 12.83
N ASN A 156 11.29 -13.36 11.53
CA ASN A 156 12.24 -13.06 10.46
C ASN A 156 11.51 -12.41 9.27
N VAL A 157 11.14 -11.16 9.45
CA VAL A 157 10.36 -10.38 8.46
C VAL A 157 11.03 -10.36 7.09
N ALA A 158 12.35 -10.24 7.04
CA ALA A 158 13.10 -10.12 5.78
C ALA A 158 12.99 -11.37 4.88
N ARG A 159 12.64 -12.54 5.44
CA ARG A 159 12.46 -13.79 4.69
C ARG A 159 11.00 -14.19 4.50
N ALA A 160 10.09 -13.45 5.11
CA ALA A 160 8.66 -13.73 4.96
C ALA A 160 8.20 -13.44 3.52
N PRO A 161 7.23 -14.21 2.98
CA PRO A 161 6.77 -14.03 1.60
C PRO A 161 6.00 -12.72 1.42
N VAL A 162 5.88 -12.28 0.18
CA VAL A 162 4.87 -11.31 -0.24
C VAL A 162 3.52 -12.01 -0.38
N LEU A 163 2.45 -11.39 0.11
CA LEU A 163 1.07 -11.89 -0.02
C LEU A 163 0.34 -11.10 -1.10
N LEU A 164 -0.18 -11.81 -2.09
CA LEU A 164 -1.00 -11.27 -3.18
C LEU A 164 -2.45 -11.69 -3.00
N CYS A 165 -3.39 -10.74 -3.10
CA CYS A 165 -4.80 -11.03 -3.32
C CYS A 165 -5.10 -10.99 -4.81
N ILE A 166 -5.53 -12.12 -5.38
CA ILE A 166 -5.86 -12.25 -6.79
C ILE A 166 -7.31 -12.71 -6.98
N ASP A 167 -8.07 -11.99 -7.79
CA ASP A 167 -9.45 -12.33 -8.15
C ASP A 167 -9.70 -12.30 -9.67
N GLY A 168 -8.67 -11.99 -10.46
CA GLY A 168 -8.72 -11.88 -11.92
C GLY A 168 -9.43 -10.64 -12.43
N SER A 169 -9.62 -9.63 -11.59
CA SER A 169 -10.00 -8.29 -12.05
C SER A 169 -8.79 -7.56 -12.65
N PRO A 170 -8.99 -6.55 -13.52
CA PRO A 170 -7.88 -5.76 -14.05
C PRO A 170 -7.04 -5.09 -12.95
N ALA A 171 -7.63 -4.74 -11.81
CA ALA A 171 -6.90 -4.21 -10.66
C ALA A 171 -6.06 -5.28 -9.96
N SER A 172 -6.51 -6.54 -9.94
CA SER A 172 -5.71 -7.64 -9.40
C SER A 172 -4.56 -8.03 -10.33
N GLU A 173 -4.69 -7.84 -11.63
CA GLU A 173 -3.58 -8.01 -12.57
C GLU A 173 -2.46 -6.98 -12.32
N ALA A 174 -2.83 -5.71 -12.08
CA ALA A 174 -1.86 -4.69 -11.65
C ALA A 174 -1.20 -5.04 -10.31
N ALA A 175 -1.98 -5.58 -9.36
CA ALA A 175 -1.46 -6.06 -8.08
C ALA A 175 -0.52 -7.25 -8.27
N THR A 176 -0.81 -8.17 -9.19
CA THR A 176 0.03 -9.33 -9.51
C THR A 176 1.40 -8.87 -10.01
N ALA A 177 1.44 -7.91 -10.94
CA ALA A 177 2.69 -7.35 -11.45
C ALA A 177 3.56 -6.79 -10.33
N ILE A 178 2.96 -6.00 -9.42
CA ILE A 178 3.67 -5.40 -8.28
C ILE A 178 4.15 -6.48 -7.32
N ALA A 179 3.31 -7.48 -7.00
CA ALA A 179 3.65 -8.52 -6.04
C ALA A 179 4.83 -9.39 -6.48
N PHE A 180 4.90 -9.73 -7.78
CA PHE A 180 6.05 -10.45 -8.33
C PHE A 180 7.31 -9.59 -8.33
N ASP A 181 7.23 -8.33 -8.74
CA ASP A 181 8.36 -7.39 -8.71
C ASP A 181 8.90 -7.20 -7.28
N GLU A 182 8.01 -7.05 -6.29
CA GLU A 182 8.39 -6.95 -4.87
C GLU A 182 9.02 -8.24 -4.34
N ALA A 183 8.45 -9.41 -4.67
CA ALA A 183 8.98 -10.69 -4.22
C ALA A 183 10.38 -10.94 -4.80
N SER A 184 10.57 -10.73 -6.10
CA SER A 184 11.86 -10.87 -6.78
C SER A 184 12.92 -9.92 -6.20
N ARG A 185 12.62 -8.62 -6.09
CA ARG A 185 13.57 -7.62 -5.52
C ARG A 185 13.96 -7.92 -4.08
N ARG A 186 13.05 -8.46 -3.29
CA ARG A 186 13.29 -8.87 -1.89
C ARG A 186 13.95 -10.23 -1.78
N GLY A 187 14.02 -11.02 -2.86
CA GLY A 187 14.54 -12.39 -2.86
C GLY A 187 13.72 -13.35 -2.01
N VAL A 188 12.38 -13.23 -2.04
CA VAL A 188 11.44 -14.02 -1.25
C VAL A 188 10.37 -14.66 -2.12
N GLY A 189 9.64 -15.63 -1.55
CA GLY A 189 8.51 -16.25 -2.22
C GLY A 189 7.25 -15.38 -2.24
N LEU A 190 6.28 -15.79 -3.05
CA LEU A 190 4.96 -15.21 -3.20
C LEU A 190 3.89 -16.18 -2.72
N VAL A 191 2.98 -15.72 -1.87
CA VAL A 191 1.73 -16.42 -1.56
C VAL A 191 0.61 -15.74 -2.34
N ALA A 192 0.10 -16.42 -3.36
CA ALA A 192 -1.05 -15.97 -4.13
C ALA A 192 -2.34 -16.56 -3.54
N LEU A 193 -3.15 -15.70 -2.92
CA LEU A 193 -4.42 -16.08 -2.30
C LEU A 193 -5.58 -15.65 -3.19
N HIS A 194 -6.33 -16.63 -3.66
CA HIS A 194 -7.59 -16.43 -4.35
C HIS A 194 -8.74 -16.79 -3.42
N ALA A 195 -9.62 -15.82 -3.18
CA ALA A 195 -10.84 -16.07 -2.44
C ALA A 195 -12.04 -15.97 -3.38
N TRP A 196 -12.90 -16.96 -3.36
CA TRP A 196 -14.10 -16.97 -4.17
C TRP A 196 -15.34 -17.26 -3.32
N THR A 197 -16.45 -16.66 -3.71
CA THR A 197 -17.73 -16.90 -3.08
C THR A 197 -18.61 -17.66 -4.06
N ASP A 198 -19.05 -18.86 -3.69
CA ASP A 198 -20.06 -19.58 -4.46
C ASP A 198 -21.43 -18.93 -4.23
N PRO A 199 -22.04 -18.28 -5.24
CA PRO A 199 -23.35 -17.67 -5.10
C PRO A 199 -24.47 -18.66 -4.72
N ARG A 200 -24.23 -19.96 -4.98
CA ARG A 200 -25.16 -21.06 -4.67
C ARG A 200 -24.90 -21.70 -3.31
N ALA A 201 -23.76 -21.39 -2.68
CA ALA A 201 -23.41 -21.96 -1.37
C ALA A 201 -24.33 -21.45 -0.26
N SER A 202 -24.95 -20.28 -0.41
CA SER A 202 -25.94 -19.78 0.55
C SER A 202 -27.14 -20.70 0.69
N ASP A 203 -27.66 -21.22 -0.42
CA ASP A 203 -28.88 -22.02 -0.46
C ASP A 203 -28.65 -23.49 -0.08
N PHE A 204 -27.43 -24.00 -0.35
CA PHE A 204 -27.06 -25.39 -0.04
C PHE A 204 -26.32 -25.58 1.28
N LYS A 205 -25.73 -24.53 1.85
CA LYS A 205 -24.94 -24.61 3.09
C LYS A 205 -25.78 -25.00 4.30
N GLU A 206 -27.07 -24.67 4.30
CA GLU A 206 -28.01 -25.12 5.35
C GLU A 206 -28.32 -26.62 5.25
N LEU A 207 -28.34 -27.19 4.04
CA LEU A 207 -28.69 -28.59 3.80
C LEU A 207 -27.46 -29.50 3.77
N PHE A 208 -26.30 -29.00 3.30
CA PHE A 208 -25.05 -29.76 3.13
C PHE A 208 -23.83 -28.92 3.50
N PRO A 209 -23.50 -28.78 4.79
CA PRO A 209 -22.43 -27.88 5.27
C PRO A 209 -21.04 -28.16 4.70
N ASN A 210 -20.77 -29.36 4.17
CA ASN A 210 -19.47 -29.81 3.65
C ASN A 210 -19.47 -30.05 2.13
N PHE A 211 -20.52 -29.66 1.42
CA PHE A 211 -20.62 -29.87 -0.02
C PHE A 211 -20.00 -28.71 -0.82
N ILE A 212 -18.70 -28.51 -0.67
CA ILE A 212 -17.91 -27.88 -1.71
C ILE A 212 -17.49 -29.02 -2.63
N SER A 213 -17.96 -29.05 -3.88
CA SER A 213 -17.55 -30.12 -4.77
C SER A 213 -16.05 -30.00 -5.04
N ASP A 214 -15.28 -31.05 -4.79
CA ASP A 214 -13.84 -31.12 -5.08
C ASP A 214 -13.53 -30.69 -6.54
N ALA A 215 -14.45 -30.95 -7.46
CA ALA A 215 -14.38 -30.52 -8.85
C ALA A 215 -14.29 -28.98 -9.00
N ARG A 216 -15.05 -28.21 -8.22
CA ARG A 216 -15.00 -26.74 -8.30
C ARG A 216 -13.73 -26.14 -7.70
N LEU A 217 -13.22 -26.74 -6.62
CA LEU A 217 -11.91 -26.36 -6.10
C LEU A 217 -10.83 -26.59 -7.13
N SER A 218 -10.89 -27.72 -7.85
CA SER A 218 -9.95 -28.05 -8.92
C SER A 218 -10.02 -27.05 -10.07
N ASP A 219 -11.22 -26.63 -10.48
CA ASP A 219 -11.41 -25.63 -11.55
C ASP A 219 -10.82 -24.25 -11.16
N GLU A 220 -10.99 -23.84 -9.89
CA GLU A 220 -10.42 -22.57 -9.42
C GLU A 220 -8.90 -22.65 -9.23
N GLU A 221 -8.36 -23.83 -8.85
CA GLU A 221 -6.91 -24.08 -8.81
C GLU A 221 -6.28 -24.01 -10.20
N GLU A 222 -6.90 -24.61 -11.20
CA GLU A 222 -6.45 -24.53 -12.59
C GLU A 222 -6.50 -23.10 -13.11
N THR A 223 -7.61 -22.40 -12.89
CA THR A 223 -7.76 -20.98 -13.25
C THR A 223 -6.69 -20.11 -12.61
N LEU A 224 -6.39 -20.32 -11.32
CA LEU A 224 -5.32 -19.58 -10.63
C LEU A 224 -3.95 -19.93 -11.19
N ALA A 225 -3.71 -21.21 -11.51
CA ALA A 225 -2.46 -21.67 -12.09
C ALA A 225 -2.21 -21.04 -13.47
N GLU A 226 -3.22 -21.02 -14.34
CA GLU A 226 -3.15 -20.41 -15.67
C GLU A 226 -2.81 -18.92 -15.60
N ARG A 227 -3.47 -18.18 -14.70
CA ARG A 227 -3.21 -16.73 -14.49
C ARG A 227 -1.80 -16.43 -14.02
N LEU A 228 -1.21 -17.32 -13.24
CA LEU A 228 0.14 -17.15 -12.70
C LEU A 228 1.24 -17.73 -13.60
N ALA A 229 0.91 -18.54 -14.60
CA ALA A 229 1.89 -19.23 -15.46
C ALA A 229 2.83 -18.24 -16.17
N GLY A 230 2.31 -17.23 -16.87
CA GLY A 230 3.13 -16.25 -17.57
C GLY A 230 3.97 -15.35 -16.63
N TRP A 231 3.53 -15.17 -15.39
CA TRP A 231 4.30 -14.45 -14.38
C TRP A 231 5.47 -15.26 -13.86
N HIS A 232 5.31 -16.56 -13.68
CA HIS A 232 6.40 -17.46 -13.27
C HIS A 232 7.50 -17.54 -14.33
N GLU A 233 7.14 -17.53 -15.61
CA GLU A 233 8.13 -17.45 -16.70
C GLU A 233 8.95 -16.15 -16.64
N ARG A 234 8.31 -15.04 -16.31
CA ARG A 234 8.96 -13.72 -16.20
C ARG A 234 9.80 -13.56 -14.94
N TYR A 235 9.42 -14.22 -13.85
CA TYR A 235 10.08 -14.17 -12.53
C TYR A 235 10.39 -15.59 -12.04
N PRO A 236 11.34 -16.30 -12.68
CA PRO A 236 11.65 -17.71 -12.35
C PRO A 236 12.30 -17.88 -10.98
N ASP A 237 12.82 -16.80 -10.39
CA ASP A 237 13.40 -16.72 -9.06
C ASP A 237 12.34 -16.69 -7.94
N VAL A 238 11.08 -16.40 -8.27
CA VAL A 238 10.00 -16.29 -7.29
C VAL A 238 9.27 -17.62 -7.11
N GLY A 239 9.47 -18.27 -5.95
CA GLY A 239 8.67 -19.43 -5.56
C GLY A 239 7.24 -19.05 -5.23
N ILE A 240 6.25 -19.74 -5.81
CA ILE A 240 4.82 -19.41 -5.68
C ILE A 240 4.11 -20.46 -4.83
N ILE A 241 3.41 -20.03 -3.78
CA ILE A 241 2.46 -20.84 -3.02
C ILE A 241 1.05 -20.36 -3.37
N ARG A 242 0.26 -21.22 -4.00
CA ARG A 242 -1.14 -20.93 -4.33
C ARG A 242 -2.04 -21.33 -3.18
N LYS A 243 -2.99 -20.46 -2.82
CA LYS A 243 -4.01 -20.71 -1.81
C LYS A 243 -5.38 -20.33 -2.34
N ILE A 244 -6.33 -21.22 -2.18
CA ILE A 244 -7.73 -20.96 -2.48
C ILE A 244 -8.51 -21.01 -1.18
N GLU A 245 -9.33 -19.99 -0.97
CA GLU A 245 -10.19 -19.85 0.21
C GLU A 245 -11.62 -19.60 -0.25
N THR A 246 -12.58 -20.13 0.49
CA THR A 246 -14.00 -19.94 0.19
C THR A 246 -14.63 -18.94 1.12
N GLY A 247 -15.44 -18.04 0.58
CA GLY A 247 -16.18 -17.04 1.34
C GLY A 247 -15.54 -15.63 1.32
N ASP A 248 -15.55 -14.95 2.47
CA ASP A 248 -14.99 -13.59 2.58
C ASP A 248 -13.47 -13.58 2.40
N ALA A 249 -13.00 -12.83 1.40
CA ALA A 249 -11.58 -12.74 1.08
C ALA A 249 -10.76 -11.99 2.15
N ALA A 250 -11.37 -11.09 2.91
CA ALA A 250 -10.63 -10.22 3.83
C ALA A 250 -10.05 -11.01 5.02
N SER A 251 -10.83 -11.92 5.58
CA SER A 251 -10.42 -12.66 6.79
C SER A 251 -9.23 -13.60 6.54
N PRO A 252 -9.20 -14.44 5.50
CA PRO A 252 -8.04 -15.24 5.14
C PRO A 252 -6.79 -14.41 4.81
N LEU A 253 -6.96 -13.27 4.13
CA LEU A 253 -5.86 -12.36 3.83
C LEU A 253 -5.23 -11.76 5.11
N ILE A 254 -6.07 -11.33 6.05
CA ILE A 254 -5.59 -10.80 7.33
C ILE A 254 -4.88 -11.89 8.15
N GLU A 255 -5.37 -13.12 8.12
CA GLU A 255 -4.69 -14.23 8.79
C GLU A 255 -3.35 -14.58 8.12
N ALA A 256 -3.33 -14.68 6.78
CA ALA A 256 -2.10 -14.92 6.02
C ALA A 256 -1.08 -13.79 6.19
N SER A 257 -1.53 -12.55 6.37
CA SER A 257 -0.64 -11.41 6.59
C SER A 257 0.24 -11.54 7.83
N LYS A 258 -0.21 -12.26 8.85
CA LYS A 258 0.58 -12.51 10.06
C LYS A 258 1.88 -13.29 9.80
N ARG A 259 2.01 -13.92 8.62
CA ARG A 259 3.17 -14.70 8.19
C ARG A 259 3.85 -14.12 6.95
N SER A 260 3.49 -12.90 6.57
CA SER A 260 3.98 -12.22 5.37
C SER A 260 4.66 -10.91 5.77
N GLN A 261 5.52 -10.37 4.89
CA GLN A 261 6.18 -9.09 5.12
C GLN A 261 5.47 -7.92 4.44
N LEU A 262 4.65 -8.21 3.44
CA LEU A 262 3.98 -7.23 2.59
C LEU A 262 2.72 -7.85 2.02
N ILE A 263 1.64 -7.08 1.92
CA ILE A 263 0.44 -7.44 1.17
C ILE A 263 0.33 -6.54 -0.06
N VAL A 264 -0.04 -7.13 -1.19
CA VAL A 264 -0.42 -6.40 -2.40
C VAL A 264 -1.86 -6.75 -2.77
N VAL A 265 -2.70 -5.72 -2.92
CA VAL A 265 -4.11 -5.86 -3.27
C VAL A 265 -4.47 -4.93 -4.43
N GLY A 266 -5.44 -5.30 -5.24
CA GLY A 266 -6.05 -4.40 -6.21
C GLY A 266 -6.91 -3.32 -5.54
N SER A 267 -7.03 -2.16 -6.17
CA SER A 267 -7.96 -1.11 -5.69
C SER A 267 -9.42 -1.56 -5.73
N HIS A 268 -9.78 -2.44 -6.67
CA HIS A 268 -11.13 -2.98 -6.85
C HIS A 268 -11.06 -4.45 -7.20
N GLY A 269 -12.16 -5.19 -6.93
CA GLY A 269 -12.36 -6.56 -7.35
C GLY A 269 -13.43 -6.67 -8.45
N ARG A 270 -13.83 -7.92 -8.79
CA ARG A 270 -14.85 -8.24 -9.81
C ARG A 270 -16.22 -7.59 -9.56
N GLY A 271 -16.58 -7.28 -8.31
CA GLY A 271 -17.88 -6.70 -7.92
C GLY A 271 -17.87 -5.18 -7.80
N GLY A 272 -16.81 -4.48 -8.22
CA GLY A 272 -16.69 -3.03 -8.07
C GLY A 272 -17.71 -2.29 -8.94
N PHE A 273 -18.64 -1.54 -8.31
CA PHE A 273 -19.50 -0.62 -9.04
C PHE A 273 -18.67 0.52 -9.64
N ALA A 274 -19.03 0.98 -10.85
CA ALA A 274 -18.42 2.15 -11.47
C ALA A 274 -18.56 3.36 -10.52
N GLY A 275 -17.42 3.91 -10.08
CA GLY A 275 -17.37 5.01 -9.12
C GLY A 275 -16.94 4.64 -7.69
N MET A 276 -16.84 3.38 -7.33
CA MET A 276 -16.19 2.99 -6.08
C MET A 276 -14.68 3.22 -6.18
N LEU A 277 -14.12 3.93 -5.22
CA LEU A 277 -12.72 4.31 -5.21
C LEU A 277 -11.80 3.23 -4.60
N LEU A 278 -12.35 2.34 -3.78
CA LEU A 278 -11.68 1.19 -3.16
C LEU A 278 -12.69 0.09 -2.87
N GLY A 279 -12.34 -1.16 -3.23
CA GLY A 279 -13.16 -2.33 -2.94
C GLY A 279 -13.18 -2.70 -1.45
N SER A 280 -14.20 -3.46 -1.04
CA SER A 280 -14.39 -3.87 0.37
C SER A 280 -13.21 -4.67 0.92
N VAL A 281 -12.63 -5.58 0.14
CA VAL A 281 -11.46 -6.38 0.52
C VAL A 281 -10.24 -5.48 0.73
N GLY A 282 -9.94 -4.59 -0.23
CA GLY A 282 -8.85 -3.63 -0.12
C GLY A 282 -9.00 -2.73 1.10
N ALA A 283 -10.20 -2.20 1.34
CA ALA A 283 -10.51 -1.39 2.52
C ALA A 283 -10.33 -2.17 3.83
N ALA A 284 -10.81 -3.40 3.89
CA ALA A 284 -10.66 -4.24 5.08
C ALA A 284 -9.19 -4.58 5.36
N VAL A 285 -8.41 -4.93 4.32
CA VAL A 285 -6.99 -5.24 4.43
C VAL A 285 -6.20 -4.01 4.90
N VAL A 286 -6.37 -2.85 4.25
CA VAL A 286 -5.68 -1.61 4.64
C VAL A 286 -6.00 -1.21 6.08
N ASN A 287 -7.23 -1.43 6.56
CA ASN A 287 -7.61 -1.06 7.93
C ASN A 287 -7.20 -2.07 9.01
N ARG A 288 -7.03 -3.35 8.67
CA ARG A 288 -6.88 -4.43 9.66
C ARG A 288 -5.54 -5.17 9.58
N ALA A 289 -4.82 -5.11 8.48
CA ALA A 289 -3.47 -5.65 8.39
C ALA A 289 -2.52 -4.85 9.29
N ARG A 290 -1.47 -5.53 9.81
CA ARG A 290 -0.45 -4.91 10.68
C ARG A 290 0.92 -4.85 10.01
N ILE A 291 0.97 -5.17 8.73
CA ILE A 291 2.15 -5.12 7.88
C ILE A 291 1.92 -4.12 6.74
N PRO A 292 2.95 -3.69 6.03
CA PRO A 292 2.80 -2.83 4.86
C PRO A 292 1.79 -3.37 3.86
N VAL A 293 0.94 -2.48 3.32
CA VAL A 293 -0.07 -2.82 2.30
C VAL A 293 0.14 -1.94 1.09
N ILE A 294 0.38 -2.53 -0.08
CA ILE A 294 0.36 -1.82 -1.35
C ILE A 294 -1.01 -2.01 -2.01
N VAL A 295 -1.68 -0.90 -2.28
CA VAL A 295 -2.90 -0.86 -3.07
C VAL A 295 -2.52 -0.52 -4.50
N ALA A 296 -2.65 -1.49 -5.40
CA ALA A 296 -2.39 -1.31 -6.82
C ALA A 296 -3.51 -0.48 -7.47
N ARG A 297 -3.13 0.47 -8.31
CA ARG A 297 -4.05 1.31 -9.05
C ARG A 297 -3.86 1.08 -10.55
N GLN A 298 -4.97 1.08 -11.28
CA GLN A 298 -4.91 1.15 -12.74
C GLN A 298 -4.48 2.55 -13.15
N SER A 299 -3.45 2.67 -13.94
CA SER A 299 -2.99 3.91 -14.58
C SER A 299 -3.75 4.17 -15.87
#